data_576589f21e3e0f4446ccb03b6da561d2
#
_entry.id   576589f21e3e0f4446ccb03b6da561d2
#
_cell.length_a   1.000
_cell.length_b   1.000
_cell.length_c   1.000
_cell.angle_alpha   90.00
_cell.angle_beta   90.00
_cell.angle_gamma   90.00
#
_symmetry.space_group_name_H-M   'P 1'
#
loop_
_entity.id
_entity.type
_entity.pdbx_description
1 polymer ?
#
loop_
_entity_poly.entity_id
_entity_poly.type
_entity_poly.pdbx_seq_one_letter_code
_entity_poly.pdbx_strand_id
1 'polypeptide(L)'
;GVQTCALPIFFALTLLALIVKGPKFKGKLKYRWNIPLVLAGFVLFAGVTQLALEKRVLSNYFGNIAFAYEDYGYPYCLGVTIFDTGISCPRDYSEKEIKRIEKTEENLPETREGEYPNIIFLQLESFFDPELVNYLEISEDPIPNFRKLMKEYTSGYYKVPSVGAGTANTEFESITGMSLRYFGPGEYPYKSILKETTCESAPYVLGELGYSSHAIHNNEANFYGRRSIFPNLGFDTFTSAEYMPEEDDKNPLGWTRDRVLTDEILKCLDSTEDQPDYVYTISVQGHGAYPEEPELEEHEITVTGSPTASKNNQWEYYVNQIHEMDNFVKELTDRLEDYPEDVVLVMYGDHLPTMGLTVEDVDNKYLFQTQYVIWDNMGLE
;
A
#
# COMPACT_ATOMS: atom_id res chain seq x y z
N GLY A 1 -17.86 1.37 5.76
CA GLY A 1 -18.69 0.42 5.01
C GLY A 1 -20.16 0.83 4.84
N VAL A 2 -20.70 1.75 5.65
CA VAL A 2 -22.14 2.13 5.60
C VAL A 2 -22.39 3.28 4.61
N GLN A 3 -21.43 4.15 4.38
CA GLN A 3 -21.62 5.29 3.47
C GLN A 3 -21.62 4.91 1.97
N THR A 4 -20.93 3.85 1.59
CA THR A 4 -20.83 3.43 0.18
C THR A 4 -22.12 2.81 -0.39
N CYS A 5 -23.01 2.27 0.45
CA CYS A 5 -24.28 1.69 -0.02
C CYS A 5 -25.42 2.73 -0.17
N ALA A 6 -25.37 3.86 0.53
CA ALA A 6 -26.45 4.84 0.51
C ALA A 6 -26.53 5.62 -0.81
N LEU A 7 -25.40 5.94 -1.43
CA LEU A 7 -25.33 6.77 -2.65
C LEU A 7 -25.93 6.08 -3.89
N PRO A 8 -25.61 4.81 -4.20
CA PRO A 8 -26.27 4.07 -5.30
C PRO A 8 -27.77 3.90 -5.10
N ILE A 9 -28.21 3.67 -3.85
CA ILE A 9 -29.63 3.57 -3.52
C ILE A 9 -30.33 4.92 -3.72
N PHE A 10 -29.72 6.02 -3.25
CA PHE A 10 -30.26 7.36 -3.45
C PHE A 10 -30.34 7.73 -4.94
N PHE A 11 -29.30 7.40 -5.73
CA PHE A 11 -29.30 7.61 -7.17
C PHE A 11 -30.41 6.79 -7.86
N ALA A 12 -30.55 5.51 -7.51
CA ALA A 12 -31.62 4.65 -8.04
C ALA A 12 -33.03 5.16 -7.69
N LEU A 13 -33.23 5.60 -6.44
CA LEU A 13 -34.50 6.19 -5.98
C LEU A 13 -34.79 7.53 -6.67
N THR A 14 -33.77 8.37 -6.88
CA THR A 14 -33.91 9.63 -7.61
C THR A 14 -34.24 9.38 -9.07
N LEU A 15 -33.57 8.43 -9.71
CA LEU A 15 -33.87 8.02 -11.09
C LEU A 15 -35.30 7.47 -11.21
N LEU A 16 -35.71 6.62 -10.28
CA LEU A 16 -37.09 6.09 -10.20
C LEU A 16 -38.12 7.22 -10.01
N ALA A 17 -37.82 8.18 -9.13
CA ALA A 17 -38.68 9.35 -8.91
C ALA A 17 -38.78 10.23 -10.16
N LEU A 18 -37.69 10.42 -10.92
CA LEU A 18 -37.69 11.14 -12.18
C LEU A 18 -38.48 10.38 -13.26
N ILE A 19 -38.38 9.07 -13.32
CA ILE A 19 -39.15 8.23 -14.26
C ILE A 19 -40.68 8.32 -13.95
N VAL A 20 -41.03 8.27 -12.67
CA VAL A 20 -42.45 8.25 -12.22
C VAL A 20 -43.06 9.65 -12.19
N LYS A 21 -42.35 10.65 -11.67
CA LYS A 21 -42.84 12.02 -11.42
C LYS A 21 -42.27 13.09 -12.36
N GLY A 22 -41.29 12.74 -13.18
CA GLY A 22 -40.67 13.67 -14.14
C GLY A 22 -41.62 14.16 -15.24
N PRO A 23 -41.23 15.24 -15.94
CA PRO A 23 -42.04 15.77 -17.03
C PRO A 23 -42.27 14.73 -18.14
N LYS A 24 -43.52 14.40 -18.37
CA LYS A 24 -43.90 13.46 -19.46
C LYS A 24 -43.86 14.22 -20.79
N PHE A 25 -42.98 13.81 -21.68
CA PHE A 25 -42.95 14.33 -23.03
C PHE A 25 -44.24 13.98 -23.75
N LYS A 26 -45.01 14.98 -24.14
CA LYS A 26 -46.30 14.81 -24.85
C LYS A 26 -46.14 14.48 -26.35
N GLY A 27 -44.91 14.47 -26.86
CA GLY A 27 -44.62 14.18 -28.27
C GLY A 27 -44.43 12.67 -28.55
N LYS A 28 -44.83 12.21 -29.70
CA LYS A 28 -44.53 10.84 -30.15
C LYS A 28 -43.01 10.75 -30.40
N LEU A 29 -42.33 9.86 -29.68
CA LEU A 29 -40.93 9.55 -29.92
C LEU A 29 -40.73 8.99 -31.33
N LYS A 30 -39.94 9.68 -32.14
CA LYS A 30 -39.56 9.21 -33.47
C LYS A 30 -38.38 8.24 -33.36
N TYR A 31 -38.64 7.01 -32.93
CA TYR A 31 -37.60 5.99 -32.66
C TYR A 31 -36.62 5.81 -33.83
N ARG A 32 -37.13 5.95 -35.10
CA ARG A 32 -36.31 5.87 -36.30
C ARG A 32 -35.12 6.87 -36.28
N TRP A 33 -35.26 8.03 -35.63
CA TRP A 33 -34.23 9.06 -35.58
C TRP A 33 -33.57 9.16 -34.20
N ASN A 34 -34.33 8.92 -33.14
CA ASN A 34 -33.82 9.07 -31.78
C ASN A 34 -32.87 7.93 -31.39
N ILE A 35 -33.13 6.69 -31.85
CA ILE A 35 -32.21 5.57 -31.56
C ILE A 35 -30.85 5.77 -32.23
N PRO A 36 -30.76 6.05 -33.55
CA PRO A 36 -29.47 6.35 -34.19
C PRO A 36 -28.75 7.55 -33.58
N LEU A 37 -29.48 8.60 -33.18
CA LEU A 37 -28.88 9.78 -32.56
C LEU A 37 -28.25 9.46 -31.18
N VAL A 38 -28.95 8.68 -30.35
CA VAL A 38 -28.45 8.22 -29.07
C VAL A 38 -27.22 7.34 -29.24
N LEU A 39 -27.30 6.36 -30.19
CA LEU A 39 -26.15 5.51 -30.50
C LEU A 39 -24.94 6.31 -31.00
N ALA A 40 -25.16 7.29 -31.90
CA ALA A 40 -24.10 8.18 -32.35
C ALA A 40 -23.50 9.01 -31.22
N GLY A 41 -24.34 9.47 -30.28
CA GLY A 41 -23.88 10.14 -29.06
C GLY A 41 -23.00 9.26 -28.19
N PHE A 42 -23.37 7.99 -27.98
CA PHE A 42 -22.56 7.03 -27.24
C PHE A 42 -21.22 6.75 -27.93
N VAL A 43 -21.24 6.53 -29.26
CA VAL A 43 -20.00 6.30 -30.03
C VAL A 43 -19.08 7.53 -29.97
N LEU A 44 -19.64 8.73 -30.11
CA LEU A 44 -18.87 9.97 -29.98
C LEU A 44 -18.27 10.13 -28.57
N PHE A 45 -19.08 9.89 -27.55
CA PHE A 45 -18.62 9.96 -26.15
C PHE A 45 -17.50 8.96 -25.88
N ALA A 46 -17.67 7.70 -26.27
CA ALA A 46 -16.65 6.66 -26.12
C ALA A 46 -15.36 7.03 -26.87
N GLY A 47 -15.47 7.54 -28.12
CA GLY A 47 -14.32 7.96 -28.92
C GLY A 47 -13.57 9.15 -28.29
N VAL A 48 -14.28 10.13 -27.75
CA VAL A 48 -13.68 11.29 -27.06
C VAL A 48 -13.01 10.84 -25.77
N THR A 49 -13.65 9.95 -24.99
CA THR A 49 -13.07 9.40 -23.76
C THR A 49 -11.79 8.62 -24.07
N GLN A 50 -11.82 7.74 -25.08
CA GLN A 50 -10.64 6.98 -25.48
C GLN A 50 -9.49 7.90 -25.92
N LEU A 51 -9.78 8.93 -26.71
CA LEU A 51 -8.78 9.92 -27.12
C LEU A 51 -8.21 10.69 -25.93
N ALA A 52 -9.05 11.04 -24.95
CA ALA A 52 -8.62 11.73 -23.74
C ALA A 52 -7.71 10.83 -22.87
N LEU A 53 -7.98 9.54 -22.77
CA LEU A 53 -7.11 8.55 -22.13
C LEU A 53 -5.77 8.41 -22.86
N GLU A 54 -5.78 8.31 -24.19
CA GLU A 54 -4.55 8.24 -24.99
C GLU A 54 -3.68 9.49 -24.87
N LYS A 55 -4.31 10.66 -24.77
CA LYS A 55 -3.62 11.94 -24.56
C LYS A 55 -3.26 12.23 -23.12
N ARG A 56 -3.57 11.32 -22.20
CA ARG A 56 -3.35 11.46 -20.75
C ARG A 56 -4.05 12.69 -20.13
N VAL A 57 -5.14 13.14 -20.72
CA VAL A 57 -6.03 14.17 -20.14
C VAL A 57 -6.93 13.56 -19.09
N LEU A 58 -7.36 12.30 -19.31
CA LEU A 58 -8.04 11.47 -18.34
C LEU A 58 -7.13 10.30 -17.94
N SER A 59 -7.30 9.82 -16.72
CA SER A 59 -6.67 8.58 -16.23
C SER A 59 -7.73 7.56 -15.87
N ASN A 60 -7.46 6.29 -16.13
CA ASN A 60 -8.21 5.16 -15.60
C ASN A 60 -7.48 4.50 -14.41
N TYR A 61 -6.33 5.00 -14.03
CA TYR A 61 -5.63 4.61 -12.81
C TYR A 61 -5.89 5.63 -11.70
N PHE A 62 -6.44 5.17 -10.58
CA PHE A 62 -6.77 6.01 -9.42
C PHE A 62 -6.00 5.52 -8.20
N GLY A 63 -4.84 6.08 -7.95
CA GLY A 63 -4.06 5.80 -6.73
C GLY A 63 -4.80 6.20 -5.45
N ASN A 64 -5.67 7.21 -5.54
CA ASN A 64 -6.62 7.57 -4.50
C ASN A 64 -7.96 7.94 -5.15
N ILE A 65 -9.03 7.20 -4.80
CA ILE A 65 -10.34 7.38 -5.40
C ILE A 65 -10.99 8.73 -5.04
N ALA A 66 -10.68 9.30 -3.88
CA ALA A 66 -11.22 10.60 -3.48
C ALA A 66 -10.65 11.71 -4.37
N PHE A 67 -9.34 11.72 -4.62
CA PHE A 67 -8.72 12.66 -5.55
C PHE A 67 -9.24 12.49 -6.97
N ALA A 68 -9.46 11.25 -7.41
CA ALA A 68 -10.04 11.01 -8.72
C ALA A 68 -11.46 11.58 -8.86
N TYR A 69 -12.27 11.56 -7.79
CA TYR A 69 -13.59 12.19 -7.80
C TYR A 69 -13.52 13.71 -7.88
N GLU A 70 -12.52 14.33 -7.26
CA GLU A 70 -12.28 15.77 -7.35
C GLU A 70 -11.82 16.17 -8.75
N ASP A 71 -10.87 15.42 -9.34
CA ASP A 71 -10.27 15.72 -10.64
C ASP A 71 -11.20 15.42 -11.83
N TYR A 72 -11.88 14.28 -11.81
CA TYR A 72 -12.64 13.75 -12.97
C TYR A 72 -14.15 13.72 -12.77
N GLY A 73 -14.61 13.89 -11.54
CA GLY A 73 -16.03 13.86 -11.18
C GLY A 73 -16.60 12.44 -11.06
N TYR A 74 -17.65 12.35 -10.23
CA TYR A 74 -18.29 11.07 -9.86
C TYR A 74 -18.76 10.22 -11.05
N PRO A 75 -19.44 10.76 -12.11
CA PRO A 75 -19.95 9.92 -13.19
C PRO A 75 -18.84 9.20 -13.98
N TYR A 76 -17.71 9.87 -14.19
CA TYR A 76 -16.57 9.27 -14.89
C TYR A 76 -15.95 8.16 -14.05
N CYS A 77 -15.61 8.47 -12.81
CA CYS A 77 -14.99 7.50 -11.89
C CYS A 77 -15.87 6.28 -11.64
N LEU A 78 -17.19 6.47 -11.47
CA LEU A 78 -18.14 5.36 -11.35
C LEU A 78 -18.16 4.50 -12.61
N GLY A 79 -18.18 5.12 -13.79
CA GLY A 79 -18.14 4.41 -15.06
C GLY A 79 -16.86 3.56 -15.19
N VAL A 80 -15.71 4.15 -14.91
CA VAL A 80 -14.43 3.42 -14.99
C VAL A 80 -14.39 2.27 -13.99
N THR A 81 -14.82 2.48 -12.74
CA THR A 81 -14.83 1.42 -11.70
C THR A 81 -15.76 0.24 -12.04
N ILE A 82 -16.83 0.48 -12.82
CA ILE A 82 -17.76 -0.59 -13.22
C ILE A 82 -17.26 -1.35 -14.46
N PHE A 83 -16.63 -0.65 -15.41
CA PHE A 83 -16.31 -1.20 -16.73
C PHE A 83 -14.85 -1.57 -16.92
N ASP A 84 -13.95 -1.05 -16.09
CA ASP A 84 -12.51 -1.32 -16.12
C ASP A 84 -12.12 -2.06 -14.83
N THR A 85 -12.31 -3.37 -14.82
CA THR A 85 -12.04 -4.25 -13.69
C THR A 85 -11.10 -5.38 -14.11
N GLY A 86 -10.31 -5.88 -13.15
CA GLY A 86 -9.36 -6.96 -13.35
C GLY A 86 -8.07 -6.50 -14.03
N ILE A 87 -7.25 -7.47 -14.44
CA ILE A 87 -5.94 -7.23 -15.03
C ILE A 87 -6.09 -6.86 -16.49
N SER A 88 -5.58 -5.69 -16.89
CA SER A 88 -5.55 -5.28 -18.29
C SER A 88 -4.35 -5.89 -19.02
N CYS A 89 -4.60 -6.49 -20.17
CA CYS A 89 -3.53 -7.03 -21.03
C CYS A 89 -2.68 -5.87 -21.59
N PRO A 90 -1.34 -5.91 -21.42
CA PRO A 90 -0.45 -4.94 -22.05
C PRO A 90 -0.62 -4.90 -23.57
N ARG A 91 -0.50 -3.70 -24.17
CA ARG A 91 -0.73 -3.50 -25.63
C ARG A 91 0.25 -4.26 -26.52
N ASP A 92 1.45 -4.49 -26.01
CA ASP A 92 2.56 -5.18 -26.68
C ASP A 92 2.65 -6.67 -26.31
N TYR A 93 1.67 -7.18 -25.52
CA TYR A 93 1.61 -8.59 -25.16
C TYR A 93 1.55 -9.48 -26.40
N SER A 94 2.58 -10.27 -26.61
CA SER A 94 2.68 -11.18 -27.75
C SER A 94 3.69 -12.30 -27.45
N GLU A 95 3.53 -13.44 -28.12
CA GLU A 95 4.50 -14.55 -28.02
C GLU A 95 5.94 -14.11 -28.34
N LYS A 96 6.12 -13.17 -29.26
CA LYS A 96 7.42 -12.61 -29.60
C LYS A 96 8.03 -11.83 -28.44
N GLU A 97 7.21 -11.07 -27.73
CA GLU A 97 7.66 -10.27 -26.57
C GLU A 97 8.02 -11.17 -25.39
N ILE A 98 7.20 -12.21 -25.14
CA ILE A 98 7.51 -13.22 -24.13
C ILE A 98 8.86 -13.89 -24.44
N LYS A 99 9.06 -14.40 -25.64
CA LYS A 99 10.35 -14.99 -26.05
C LYS A 99 11.53 -14.01 -25.96
N ARG A 100 11.29 -12.72 -26.12
CA ARG A 100 12.33 -11.69 -25.94
C ARG A 100 12.72 -11.55 -24.46
N ILE A 101 11.75 -11.58 -23.57
CA ILE A 101 11.95 -11.52 -22.11
C ILE A 101 12.72 -12.79 -21.67
N GLU A 102 12.24 -13.99 -22.01
CA GLU A 102 12.89 -15.27 -21.71
C GLU A 102 14.36 -15.27 -22.15
N LYS A 103 14.64 -14.83 -23.36
CA LYS A 103 16.03 -14.74 -23.85
C LYS A 103 16.88 -13.71 -23.09
N THR A 104 16.28 -12.70 -22.48
CA THR A 104 17.00 -11.74 -21.64
C THR A 104 17.34 -12.37 -20.31
N GLU A 105 16.45 -13.16 -19.75
CA GLU A 105 16.66 -13.91 -18.50
C GLU A 105 17.73 -14.99 -18.65
N GLU A 106 17.79 -15.71 -19.78
CA GLU A 106 18.86 -16.67 -20.07
C GLU A 106 20.28 -16.05 -20.05
N ASN A 107 20.40 -14.73 -20.16
CA ASN A 107 21.68 -14.02 -20.13
C ASN A 107 21.96 -13.34 -18.78
N LEU A 108 21.12 -13.53 -17.77
CA LEU A 108 21.45 -13.09 -16.42
C LEU A 108 22.64 -13.92 -15.88
N PRO A 109 23.50 -13.32 -15.05
CA PRO A 109 24.57 -14.08 -14.40
C PRO A 109 23.92 -15.23 -13.61
N GLU A 110 24.53 -16.42 -13.76
CA GLU A 110 24.13 -17.57 -12.93
C GLU A 110 24.21 -17.18 -11.46
N THR A 111 23.19 -17.55 -10.70
CA THR A 111 23.18 -17.43 -9.24
C THR A 111 24.43 -18.09 -8.70
N ARG A 112 25.21 -17.41 -7.88
CA ARG A 112 26.40 -18.00 -7.26
C ARG A 112 25.95 -19.16 -6.39
N GLU A 113 26.58 -20.32 -6.55
CA GLU A 113 26.51 -21.36 -5.53
C GLU A 113 27.16 -20.81 -4.25
N GLY A 114 26.40 -20.71 -3.18
CA GLY A 114 26.85 -20.18 -1.91
C GLY A 114 25.75 -20.24 -0.84
N GLU A 115 26.09 -19.86 0.35
CA GLU A 115 25.12 -19.67 1.41
C GLU A 115 24.33 -18.38 1.10
N TYR A 116 23.00 -18.47 1.15
CA TYR A 116 22.11 -17.34 0.95
C TYR A 116 21.80 -16.69 2.30
N PRO A 117 21.81 -15.34 2.39
CA PRO A 117 21.41 -14.67 3.63
C PRO A 117 19.92 -14.81 3.90
N ASN A 118 19.53 -14.69 5.14
CA ASN A 118 18.13 -14.46 5.49
C ASN A 118 17.68 -13.11 4.93
N ILE A 119 16.46 -13.03 4.41
CA ILE A 119 15.91 -11.82 3.80
C ILE A 119 14.68 -11.39 4.59
N ILE A 120 14.74 -10.20 5.17
CA ILE A 120 13.60 -9.63 5.92
C ILE A 120 13.09 -8.41 5.16
N PHE A 121 11.80 -8.39 4.85
CA PHE A 121 11.08 -7.22 4.39
C PHE A 121 10.23 -6.69 5.53
N LEU A 122 10.46 -5.46 5.94
CA LEU A 122 9.71 -4.76 6.96
C LEU A 122 8.94 -3.59 6.35
N GLN A 123 7.65 -3.81 6.14
CA GLN A 123 6.71 -2.80 5.69
C GLN A 123 6.15 -2.05 6.91
N LEU A 124 6.52 -0.78 7.03
CA LEU A 124 6.15 0.09 8.14
C LEU A 124 4.87 0.86 7.81
N GLU A 125 3.82 0.65 8.61
CA GLU A 125 2.50 1.27 8.43
C GLU A 125 2.58 2.80 8.53
N SER A 126 2.16 3.47 7.47
CA SER A 126 2.12 4.93 7.36
C SER A 126 3.46 5.64 7.66
N PHE A 127 4.59 4.93 7.57
CA PHE A 127 5.90 5.48 7.93
C PHE A 127 6.40 6.45 6.84
N PHE A 128 6.46 7.70 7.22
CA PHE A 128 6.84 8.81 6.35
C PHE A 128 7.59 9.84 7.19
N ASP A 129 8.60 10.51 6.62
CA ASP A 129 9.34 11.57 7.31
C ASP A 129 8.50 12.84 7.48
N PRO A 130 8.02 13.16 8.70
CA PRO A 130 7.16 14.32 8.91
C PRO A 130 7.87 15.66 8.66
N GLU A 131 9.22 15.71 8.69
CA GLU A 131 9.97 16.93 8.37
C GLU A 131 9.83 17.35 6.91
N LEU A 132 9.35 16.44 6.02
CA LEU A 132 9.03 16.80 4.64
C LEU A 132 7.74 17.61 4.51
N VAL A 133 6.95 17.76 5.57
CA VAL A 133 5.73 18.58 5.56
C VAL A 133 6.09 20.01 5.89
N ASN A 134 5.99 20.87 4.89
CA ASN A 134 6.60 22.21 4.88
C ASN A 134 6.02 23.25 5.86
N TYR A 135 4.89 22.95 6.50
CA TYR A 135 4.24 23.82 7.46
C TYR A 135 4.40 23.35 8.93
N LEU A 136 4.94 22.16 9.15
CA LEU A 136 5.11 21.63 10.51
C LEU A 136 6.38 22.19 11.16
N GLU A 137 6.26 22.50 12.44
CA GLU A 137 7.36 22.80 13.34
C GLU A 137 7.40 21.68 14.38
N ILE A 138 8.44 20.84 14.35
CA ILE A 138 8.61 19.65 15.15
C ILE A 138 9.75 19.93 16.12
N SER A 139 9.56 19.65 17.42
CA SER A 139 10.53 20.03 18.47
C SER A 139 11.84 19.23 18.43
N GLU A 140 11.81 17.99 17.98
CA GLU A 140 12.95 17.08 17.90
C GLU A 140 12.83 16.19 16.65
N ASP A 141 13.94 15.62 16.14
CA ASP A 141 13.94 14.69 15.01
C ASP A 141 13.09 13.46 15.34
N PRO A 142 12.00 13.19 14.60
CA PRO A 142 11.11 12.09 14.90
C PRO A 142 11.65 10.70 14.50
N ILE A 143 12.65 10.64 13.59
CA ILE A 143 13.18 9.39 13.04
C ILE A 143 14.71 9.36 13.01
N PRO A 144 15.39 9.67 14.15
CA PRO A 144 16.85 9.81 14.16
C PRO A 144 17.59 8.52 13.79
N ASN A 145 17.07 7.35 14.18
CA ASN A 145 17.68 6.06 13.89
C ASN A 145 17.55 5.68 12.41
N PHE A 146 16.35 5.78 11.84
CA PHE A 146 16.12 5.52 10.43
C PHE A 146 16.90 6.50 9.53
N ARG A 147 16.98 7.76 9.93
CA ARG A 147 17.75 8.80 9.24
C ARG A 147 19.26 8.54 9.31
N LYS A 148 19.76 7.94 10.39
CA LYS A 148 21.15 7.47 10.50
C LYS A 148 21.38 6.32 9.51
N LEU A 149 20.51 5.32 9.51
CA LEU A 149 20.60 4.17 8.57
C LEU A 149 20.55 4.63 7.11
N MET A 150 19.72 5.61 6.78
CA MET A 150 19.68 6.19 5.42
C MET A 150 21.01 6.82 4.97
N LYS A 151 21.87 7.24 5.89
CA LYS A 151 23.18 7.82 5.58
C LYS A 151 24.29 6.78 5.48
N GLU A 152 24.14 5.67 6.20
CA GLU A 152 25.16 4.64 6.35
C GLU A 152 24.97 3.47 5.39
N TYR A 153 23.74 3.23 4.91
CA TYR A 153 23.36 2.09 4.09
C TYR A 153 22.69 2.50 2.77
N THR A 154 22.49 1.53 1.88
CA THR A 154 21.75 1.75 0.63
C THR A 154 20.32 2.23 0.94
N SER A 155 19.98 3.41 0.46
CA SER A 155 18.70 4.05 0.77
C SER A 155 18.20 4.92 -0.39
N GLY A 156 16.95 5.32 -0.30
CA GLY A 156 16.33 6.21 -1.28
C GLY A 156 14.83 6.33 -1.10
N TYR A 157 14.14 6.58 -2.23
CA TYR A 157 12.69 6.70 -2.24
C TYR A 157 12.04 5.50 -2.89
N TYR A 158 11.04 4.96 -2.22
CA TYR A 158 10.21 3.85 -2.67
C TYR A 158 8.89 4.38 -3.20
N LYS A 159 8.54 4.02 -4.42
CA LYS A 159 7.27 4.42 -5.02
C LYS A 159 6.16 3.50 -4.52
N VAL A 160 5.13 4.10 -3.93
CA VAL A 160 3.97 3.40 -3.38
C VAL A 160 2.72 3.63 -4.23
N PRO A 161 1.82 2.65 -4.34
CA PRO A 161 0.62 2.75 -5.20
C PRO A 161 -0.52 3.56 -4.57
N SER A 162 -0.44 3.87 -3.29
CA SER A 162 -1.53 4.45 -2.50
C SER A 162 -1.07 5.62 -1.65
N VAL A 163 -2.01 6.47 -1.23
CA VAL A 163 -1.79 7.60 -0.31
C VAL A 163 -2.87 7.60 0.76
N GLY A 164 -2.47 7.68 2.03
CA GLY A 164 -3.35 7.80 3.17
C GLY A 164 -4.13 6.54 3.55
N ALA A 165 -4.01 5.48 2.79
CA ALA A 165 -4.56 4.14 3.04
C ALA A 165 -4.11 3.18 1.94
N GLY A 166 -4.30 1.88 2.14
CA GLY A 166 -4.07 0.88 1.09
C GLY A 166 -2.83 0.03 1.29
N THR A 167 -2.48 -0.25 2.52
CA THR A 167 -1.37 -1.11 2.96
C THR A 167 -1.25 -2.38 2.11
N ALA A 168 -2.37 -3.12 1.92
CA ALA A 168 -2.41 -4.34 1.10
C ALA A 168 -2.06 -4.12 -0.38
N ASN A 169 -2.15 -2.90 -0.90
CA ASN A 169 -1.76 -2.58 -2.26
C ASN A 169 -0.24 -2.47 -2.39
N THR A 170 0.42 -1.89 -1.39
CA THR A 170 1.88 -1.85 -1.31
C THR A 170 2.46 -3.25 -1.04
N GLU A 171 1.82 -4.03 -0.15
CA GLU A 171 2.16 -5.45 0.04
C GLU A 171 2.13 -6.21 -1.30
N PHE A 172 1.05 -6.06 -2.06
CA PHE A 172 0.91 -6.74 -3.35
C PHE A 172 2.04 -6.38 -4.32
N GLU A 173 2.32 -5.09 -4.51
CA GLU A 173 3.41 -4.67 -5.41
C GLU A 173 4.79 -5.13 -4.91
N SER A 174 5.04 -5.10 -3.59
CA SER A 174 6.31 -5.53 -2.99
C SER A 174 6.54 -7.04 -3.11
N ILE A 175 5.51 -7.84 -2.82
CA ILE A 175 5.61 -9.30 -2.78
C ILE A 175 5.63 -9.90 -4.20
N THR A 176 4.89 -9.30 -5.14
CA THR A 176 4.73 -9.89 -6.48
C THR A 176 5.57 -9.21 -7.57
N GLY A 177 6.07 -8.01 -7.33
CA GLY A 177 6.69 -7.17 -8.36
C GLY A 177 5.70 -6.67 -9.43
N MET A 178 4.40 -6.98 -9.31
CA MET A 178 3.38 -6.54 -10.25
C MET A 178 2.87 -5.15 -9.90
N SER A 179 2.59 -4.33 -10.90
CA SER A 179 2.04 -3.01 -10.66
C SER A 179 0.52 -2.99 -10.72
N LEU A 180 -0.11 -2.38 -9.71
CA LEU A 180 -1.55 -2.08 -9.67
C LEU A 180 -2.03 -1.21 -10.84
N ARG A 181 -1.11 -0.59 -11.56
CA ARG A 181 -1.42 0.14 -12.80
C ARG A 181 -2.17 -0.69 -13.84
N TYR A 182 -2.02 -2.02 -13.79
CA TYR A 182 -2.67 -2.95 -14.73
C TYR A 182 -4.02 -3.47 -14.22
N PHE A 183 -4.42 -3.10 -13.02
CA PHE A 183 -5.71 -3.44 -12.42
C PHE A 183 -6.73 -2.34 -12.62
N GLY A 184 -7.99 -2.66 -12.37
CA GLY A 184 -9.07 -1.69 -12.38
C GLY A 184 -8.91 -0.61 -11.31
N PRO A 185 -9.47 0.59 -11.52
CA PRO A 185 -9.29 1.71 -10.60
C PRO A 185 -9.84 1.43 -9.21
N GLY A 186 -8.98 1.61 -8.20
CA GLY A 186 -9.32 1.34 -6.80
C GLY A 186 -9.52 -0.15 -6.47
N GLU A 187 -9.07 -1.04 -7.36
CA GLU A 187 -9.10 -2.47 -7.11
C GLU A 187 -8.02 -2.87 -6.11
N TYR A 188 -8.41 -3.76 -5.21
CA TYR A 188 -7.52 -4.41 -4.27
C TYR A 188 -7.37 -5.88 -4.69
N PRO A 189 -6.19 -6.34 -5.18
CA PRO A 189 -5.97 -7.74 -5.54
C PRO A 189 -6.30 -8.71 -4.40
N TYR A 190 -6.07 -8.31 -3.16
CA TYR A 190 -6.44 -9.05 -1.95
C TYR A 190 -7.96 -9.23 -1.78
N LYS A 191 -8.77 -8.37 -2.37
CA LYS A 191 -10.24 -8.44 -2.30
C LYS A 191 -10.87 -9.04 -3.56
N SER A 192 -10.07 -9.24 -4.60
CA SER A 192 -10.51 -9.76 -5.89
C SER A 192 -9.75 -11.04 -6.27
N ILE A 193 -8.79 -10.96 -7.17
CA ILE A 193 -8.17 -12.12 -7.83
C ILE A 193 -7.45 -13.07 -6.88
N LEU A 194 -6.75 -12.55 -5.87
CA LEU A 194 -5.97 -13.38 -4.93
C LEU A 194 -6.81 -14.20 -3.97
N LYS A 195 -8.13 -13.96 -3.90
CA LYS A 195 -9.04 -14.85 -3.17
C LYS A 195 -9.26 -16.18 -3.85
N GLU A 196 -9.05 -16.25 -5.16
CA GLU A 196 -9.47 -17.35 -6.01
C GLU A 196 -8.30 -18.05 -6.71
N THR A 197 -7.13 -17.39 -6.79
CA THR A 197 -5.98 -17.89 -7.52
C THR A 197 -4.66 -17.55 -6.87
N THR A 198 -3.66 -18.37 -7.14
CA THR A 198 -2.26 -18.09 -6.82
C THR A 198 -1.67 -17.05 -7.78
N CYS A 199 -0.57 -16.45 -7.38
CA CYS A 199 0.16 -15.48 -8.17
C CYS A 199 1.64 -15.71 -7.92
N GLU A 200 2.47 -15.63 -8.96
CA GLU A 200 3.92 -15.62 -8.80
C GLU A 200 4.37 -14.48 -7.89
N SER A 201 5.30 -14.78 -6.99
CA SER A 201 5.67 -13.89 -5.90
C SER A 201 7.06 -14.21 -5.37
N ALA A 202 7.64 -13.33 -4.55
CA ALA A 202 8.92 -13.58 -3.89
C ALA A 202 8.96 -14.92 -3.11
N PRO A 203 7.93 -15.30 -2.31
CA PRO A 203 7.91 -16.63 -1.67
C PRO A 203 8.07 -17.80 -2.63
N TYR A 204 7.38 -17.80 -3.77
CA TYR A 204 7.52 -18.88 -4.76
C TYR A 204 8.91 -18.93 -5.37
N VAL A 205 9.44 -17.77 -5.78
CA VAL A 205 10.78 -17.68 -6.42
C VAL A 205 11.88 -18.05 -5.44
N LEU A 206 11.81 -17.55 -4.20
CA LEU A 206 12.80 -17.87 -3.17
C LEU A 206 12.68 -19.31 -2.68
N GLY A 207 11.46 -19.87 -2.65
CA GLY A 207 11.24 -21.29 -2.34
C GLY A 207 11.95 -22.24 -3.31
N GLU A 208 12.07 -21.86 -4.60
CA GLU A 208 12.88 -22.62 -5.56
C GLU A 208 14.38 -22.59 -5.24
N LEU A 209 14.85 -21.59 -4.48
CA LEU A 209 16.22 -21.48 -3.98
C LEU A 209 16.41 -22.10 -2.59
N GLY A 210 15.36 -22.70 -2.01
CA GLY A 210 15.39 -23.38 -0.72
C GLY A 210 15.05 -22.53 0.50
N TYR A 211 14.51 -21.33 0.30
CA TYR A 211 14.02 -20.50 1.42
C TYR A 211 12.73 -21.03 2.02
N SER A 212 12.60 -20.88 3.34
CA SER A 212 11.31 -20.94 4.03
C SER A 212 10.70 -19.53 4.07
N SER A 213 9.38 -19.44 3.88
CA SER A 213 8.72 -18.13 3.73
C SER A 213 7.72 -17.87 4.85
N HIS A 214 7.90 -16.76 5.58
CA HIS A 214 7.13 -16.38 6.76
C HIS A 214 6.50 -15.01 6.58
N ALA A 215 5.19 -14.90 6.80
CA ALA A 215 4.51 -13.62 6.91
C ALA A 215 4.19 -13.32 8.38
N ILE A 216 4.37 -12.05 8.80
CA ILE A 216 4.09 -11.59 10.17
C ILE A 216 3.25 -10.31 10.10
N HIS A 217 2.22 -10.20 10.96
CA HIS A 217 1.45 -8.97 11.10
C HIS A 217 0.91 -8.83 12.52
N ASN A 218 1.22 -7.74 13.21
CA ASN A 218 0.75 -7.48 14.57
C ASN A 218 -0.68 -6.96 14.65
N ASN A 219 -1.55 -7.42 13.73
CA ASN A 219 -2.98 -7.19 13.71
C ASN A 219 -3.72 -8.50 13.37
N GLU A 220 -5.06 -8.46 13.37
CA GLU A 220 -5.92 -9.62 13.12
C GLU A 220 -5.68 -10.24 11.74
N ALA A 221 -5.63 -11.58 11.69
CA ALA A 221 -5.41 -12.36 10.46
C ALA A 221 -6.43 -12.07 9.34
N ASN A 222 -7.64 -11.67 9.72
CA ASN A 222 -8.71 -11.38 8.77
C ASN A 222 -8.64 -9.96 8.18
N PHE A 223 -7.79 -9.08 8.71
CA PHE A 223 -7.62 -7.74 8.17
C PHE A 223 -7.09 -7.82 6.73
N TYR A 224 -7.79 -7.23 5.76
CA TYR A 224 -7.63 -7.43 4.30
C TYR A 224 -7.81 -8.88 3.82
N GLY A 225 -8.16 -9.85 4.69
CA GLY A 225 -8.30 -11.26 4.36
C GLY A 225 -6.97 -12.01 4.24
N ARG A 226 -5.88 -11.50 4.82
CA ARG A 226 -4.51 -12.04 4.71
C ARG A 226 -4.41 -13.52 5.00
N ARG A 227 -5.19 -14.03 5.97
CA ARG A 227 -5.26 -15.47 6.29
C ARG A 227 -5.48 -16.37 5.06
N SER A 228 -6.26 -15.93 4.10
CA SER A 228 -6.55 -16.68 2.88
C SER A 228 -5.69 -16.25 1.68
N ILE A 229 -5.07 -15.09 1.76
CA ILE A 229 -4.28 -14.51 0.67
C ILE A 229 -2.83 -14.97 0.71
N PHE A 230 -2.20 -14.97 1.88
CA PHE A 230 -0.78 -15.34 2.00
C PHE A 230 -0.46 -16.76 1.54
N PRO A 231 -1.30 -17.80 1.78
CA PRO A 231 -1.09 -19.11 1.15
C PRO A 231 -1.12 -19.06 -0.38
N ASN A 232 -1.96 -18.17 -0.98
CA ASN A 232 -2.02 -18.01 -2.43
C ASN A 232 -0.81 -17.24 -2.98
N LEU A 233 -0.11 -16.52 -2.14
CA LEU A 233 1.17 -15.84 -2.44
C LEU A 233 2.39 -16.72 -2.11
N GLY A 234 2.19 -17.97 -1.65
CA GLY A 234 3.26 -18.93 -1.44
C GLY A 234 3.94 -18.89 -0.08
N PHE A 235 3.43 -18.14 0.90
CA PHE A 235 3.97 -18.16 2.25
C PHE A 235 3.68 -19.50 2.94
N ASP A 236 4.71 -20.08 3.58
CA ASP A 236 4.61 -21.31 4.34
C ASP A 236 3.91 -21.11 5.68
N THR A 237 4.16 -19.96 6.33
CA THR A 237 3.55 -19.60 7.61
C THR A 237 3.01 -18.17 7.62
N PHE A 238 2.00 -17.94 8.48
CA PHE A 238 1.51 -16.60 8.78
C PHE A 238 1.25 -16.47 10.28
N THR A 239 2.02 -15.59 10.92
CA THR A 239 1.86 -15.21 12.34
C THR A 239 1.11 -13.88 12.41
N SER A 240 -0.09 -13.89 12.98
CA SER A 240 -0.92 -12.71 13.22
C SER A 240 -1.01 -12.43 14.72
N ALA A 241 -1.59 -11.27 15.09
CA ALA A 241 -1.71 -10.86 16.50
C ALA A 241 -2.33 -11.93 17.40
N GLU A 242 -3.22 -12.77 16.87
CA GLU A 242 -3.87 -13.87 17.63
C GLU A 242 -2.88 -14.95 18.11
N TYR A 243 -1.69 -15.01 17.51
CA TYR A 243 -0.62 -15.96 17.86
C TYR A 243 0.55 -15.32 18.60
N MET A 244 0.53 -13.99 18.75
CA MET A 244 1.52 -13.25 19.52
C MET A 244 1.16 -13.29 21.02
N PRO A 245 2.12 -13.06 21.93
CA PRO A 245 1.80 -12.97 23.34
C PRO A 245 0.68 -11.96 23.60
N GLU A 246 -0.29 -12.32 24.44
CA GLU A 246 -1.33 -11.40 24.92
C GLU A 246 -0.66 -10.36 25.82
N GLU A 247 -0.04 -9.37 25.26
CA GLU A 247 0.42 -8.20 25.98
C GLU A 247 -0.57 -7.07 25.71
N ASP A 248 -0.94 -6.36 26.80
CA ASP A 248 -1.68 -5.09 26.75
C ASP A 248 -0.82 -3.96 26.14
N ASP A 249 0.09 -4.30 25.23
CA ASP A 249 1.01 -3.37 24.60
C ASP A 249 0.40 -2.72 23.38
N LYS A 250 -0.57 -1.88 23.65
CA LYS A 250 -1.29 -1.13 22.62
C LYS A 250 -1.07 0.37 22.79
N ASN A 251 -1.08 1.05 21.66
CA ASN A 251 -1.12 2.51 21.68
C ASN A 251 -2.52 3.03 22.11
N PRO A 252 -2.70 4.32 22.36
CA PRO A 252 -3.99 4.88 22.78
C PRO A 252 -5.17 4.60 21.86
N LEU A 253 -4.92 4.35 20.56
CA LEU A 253 -5.96 3.97 19.59
C LEU A 253 -6.23 2.45 19.56
N GLY A 254 -5.54 1.67 20.37
CA GLY A 254 -5.73 0.22 20.48
C GLY A 254 -4.95 -0.59 19.44
N TRP A 255 -4.06 0.01 18.65
CA TRP A 255 -3.16 -0.72 17.78
C TRP A 255 -1.99 -1.32 18.56
N THR A 256 -1.65 -2.55 18.25
CA THR A 256 -0.48 -3.21 18.86
C THR A 256 0.79 -2.47 18.49
N ARG A 257 1.68 -2.20 19.48
CA ARG A 257 2.96 -1.55 19.24
C ARG A 257 3.89 -2.45 18.44
N ASP A 258 4.67 -1.85 17.54
CA ASP A 258 5.49 -2.60 16.58
C ASP A 258 6.71 -3.29 17.22
N ARG A 259 7.12 -2.90 18.43
CA ARG A 259 8.22 -3.54 19.16
C ARG A 259 8.02 -5.05 19.37
N VAL A 260 6.78 -5.56 19.41
CA VAL A 260 6.50 -6.99 19.52
C VAL A 260 7.01 -7.78 18.30
N LEU A 261 7.18 -7.11 17.17
CA LEU A 261 7.62 -7.73 15.93
C LEU A 261 9.08 -8.20 15.96
N THR A 262 9.94 -7.56 16.78
CA THR A 262 11.35 -7.98 16.91
C THR A 262 11.46 -9.45 17.30
N ASP A 263 10.78 -9.85 18.35
CA ASP A 263 10.83 -11.25 18.83
C ASP A 263 10.14 -12.21 17.85
N GLU A 264 9.08 -11.79 17.17
CA GLU A 264 8.40 -12.63 16.18
C GLU A 264 9.26 -12.86 14.92
N ILE A 265 10.00 -11.85 14.48
CA ILE A 265 10.98 -11.99 13.38
C ILE A 265 12.07 -12.99 13.78
N LEU A 266 12.69 -12.80 14.96
CA LEU A 266 13.75 -13.72 15.44
C LEU A 266 13.23 -15.15 15.60
N LYS A 267 11.99 -15.36 16.09
CA LYS A 267 11.38 -16.68 16.17
C LYS A 267 11.23 -17.34 14.78
N CYS A 268 10.94 -16.58 13.73
CA CYS A 268 10.90 -17.12 12.37
C CYS A 268 12.29 -17.58 11.94
N LEU A 269 13.32 -16.74 12.10
CA LEU A 269 14.70 -17.08 11.77
C LEU A 269 15.22 -18.30 12.57
N ASP A 270 14.82 -18.41 13.83
CA ASP A 270 15.20 -19.56 14.70
C ASP A 270 14.39 -20.83 14.41
N SER A 271 13.34 -20.77 13.59
CA SER A 271 12.42 -21.90 13.39
C SER A 271 12.87 -22.88 12.32
N THR A 272 13.79 -22.50 11.46
CA THR A 272 14.30 -23.31 10.36
C THR A 272 15.79 -23.56 10.54
N GLU A 273 16.17 -24.84 10.67
CA GLU A 273 17.57 -25.25 10.70
C GLU A 273 18.06 -25.52 9.28
N ASP A 274 19.27 -25.09 8.94
CA ASP A 274 19.94 -25.36 7.66
C ASP A 274 19.26 -24.79 6.39
N GLN A 275 18.36 -23.80 6.52
CA GLN A 275 17.69 -23.14 5.40
C GLN A 275 17.65 -21.64 5.62
N PRO A 276 17.83 -20.80 4.59
CA PRO A 276 17.60 -19.38 4.71
C PRO A 276 16.11 -19.04 4.77
N ASP A 277 15.77 -17.96 5.45
CA ASP A 277 14.41 -17.51 5.65
C ASP A 277 14.10 -16.24 4.85
N TYR A 278 12.89 -16.20 4.30
CA TYR A 278 12.25 -14.99 3.79
C TYR A 278 11.14 -14.57 4.73
N VAL A 279 11.34 -13.48 5.45
CA VAL A 279 10.38 -12.98 6.45
C VAL A 279 9.77 -11.67 5.94
N TYR A 280 8.46 -11.66 5.68
CA TYR A 280 7.72 -10.46 5.30
C TYR A 280 6.87 -9.97 6.47
N THR A 281 7.30 -8.87 7.08
CA THR A 281 6.69 -8.31 8.28
C THR A 281 5.94 -7.02 7.96
N ILE A 282 4.71 -6.90 8.46
CA ILE A 282 3.84 -5.75 8.28
C ILE A 282 3.51 -5.18 9.66
N SER A 283 3.84 -3.92 9.89
CA SER A 283 3.52 -3.21 11.11
C SER A 283 2.11 -2.62 11.10
N VAL A 284 1.61 -2.15 12.25
CA VAL A 284 0.28 -1.53 12.37
C VAL A 284 0.24 -0.27 13.23
N GLN A 285 1.26 -0.02 14.01
CA GLN A 285 1.24 1.04 15.03
C GLN A 285 0.94 2.43 14.47
N GLY A 286 1.47 2.75 13.29
CA GLY A 286 1.28 4.04 12.61
C GLY A 286 -0.11 4.26 12.00
N HIS A 287 -1.03 3.29 12.11
CA HIS A 287 -2.33 3.33 11.44
C HIS A 287 -3.24 4.47 11.95
N GLY A 288 -3.88 5.20 11.02
CA GLY A 288 -4.92 6.21 11.28
C GLY A 288 -6.24 5.56 11.77
N ALA A 289 -7.33 6.29 12.13
CA ALA A 289 -7.45 7.74 12.09
C ALA A 289 -6.82 8.37 13.35
N TYR A 290 -6.11 9.46 13.16
CA TYR A 290 -5.42 10.13 14.27
C TYR A 290 -6.38 11.01 15.08
N PRO A 291 -6.25 11.10 16.42
CA PRO A 291 -7.19 11.80 17.29
C PRO A 291 -7.13 13.32 17.09
N GLU A 292 -8.28 13.97 17.12
CA GLU A 292 -8.39 15.44 17.03
C GLU A 292 -8.14 16.12 18.38
N GLU A 293 -8.32 15.40 19.48
CA GLU A 293 -8.02 15.82 20.84
C GLU A 293 -6.73 15.15 21.32
N PRO A 294 -6.01 15.72 22.30
CA PRO A 294 -4.81 15.11 22.85
C PRO A 294 -5.09 13.74 23.48
N GLU A 295 -4.46 12.69 22.98
CA GLU A 295 -4.60 11.31 23.46
C GLU A 295 -3.32 10.77 24.13
N LEU A 296 -2.19 11.50 24.00
CA LEU A 296 -0.93 11.10 24.61
C LEU A 296 -0.88 11.54 26.06
N GLU A 297 -0.54 10.62 26.96
CA GLU A 297 -0.34 10.92 28.39
C GLU A 297 0.96 11.70 28.61
N GLU A 298 2.02 11.35 27.86
CA GLU A 298 3.32 12.02 27.84
C GLU A 298 3.71 12.34 26.39
N HIS A 299 4.07 13.60 26.13
CA HIS A 299 4.53 14.06 24.82
C HIS A 299 6.06 14.12 24.83
N GLU A 300 6.71 13.24 24.08
CA GLU A 300 8.14 13.33 23.83
C GLU A 300 8.45 14.44 22.83
N ILE A 301 7.68 14.46 21.72
CA ILE A 301 7.85 15.41 20.62
C ILE A 301 6.58 16.25 20.47
N THR A 302 6.74 17.56 20.47
CA THR A 302 5.63 18.51 20.25
C THR A 302 5.60 18.99 18.82
N VAL A 303 4.39 19.23 18.28
CA VAL A 303 4.17 19.64 16.90
C VAL A 303 3.27 20.87 16.81
N THR A 304 3.71 21.88 16.06
CA THR A 304 2.97 23.09 15.75
C THR A 304 3.00 23.40 14.25
N GLY A 305 2.42 24.52 13.83
CA GLY A 305 2.43 24.96 12.43
C GLY A 305 1.22 24.52 11.60
N SER A 306 0.41 23.57 12.07
CA SER A 306 -0.79 23.17 11.34
C SER A 306 -1.88 24.27 11.35
N PRO A 307 -2.81 24.27 10.36
CA PRO A 307 -3.85 25.29 10.25
C PRO A 307 -4.82 25.37 11.45
N THR A 308 -4.96 24.28 12.21
CA THR A 308 -5.89 24.20 13.36
C THR A 308 -5.26 23.43 14.51
N ALA A 309 -5.75 23.67 15.74
CA ALA A 309 -5.32 22.93 16.94
C ALA A 309 -5.60 21.43 16.80
N SER A 310 -6.76 21.05 16.27
CA SER A 310 -7.11 19.66 16.00
C SER A 310 -6.11 18.98 15.06
N LYS A 311 -5.66 19.66 14.02
CA LYS A 311 -4.60 19.15 13.12
C LYS A 311 -3.25 19.06 13.80
N ASN A 312 -2.90 19.99 14.68
CA ASN A 312 -1.68 19.85 15.49
C ASN A 312 -1.74 18.60 16.37
N ASN A 313 -2.88 18.34 17.04
CA ASN A 313 -3.05 17.13 17.85
C ASN A 313 -2.91 15.84 17.02
N GLN A 314 -3.51 15.80 15.82
CA GLN A 314 -3.36 14.66 14.91
C GLN A 314 -1.90 14.43 14.52
N TRP A 315 -1.17 15.50 14.16
CA TRP A 315 0.24 15.41 13.79
C TRP A 315 1.12 15.04 14.98
N GLU A 316 0.88 15.62 16.16
CA GLU A 316 1.64 15.32 17.35
C GLU A 316 1.49 13.86 17.77
N TYR A 317 0.26 13.33 17.74
CA TYR A 317 0.02 11.90 17.94
C TYR A 317 0.79 11.06 16.92
N TYR A 318 0.63 11.33 15.63
CA TYR A 318 1.29 10.59 14.56
C TYR A 318 2.82 10.62 14.69
N VAL A 319 3.41 11.80 14.90
CA VAL A 319 4.86 11.98 15.03
C VAL A 319 5.43 11.14 16.17
N ASN A 320 4.73 11.11 17.32
CA ASN A 320 5.17 10.29 18.45
C ASN A 320 5.01 8.78 18.17
N GLN A 321 3.98 8.34 17.42
CA GLN A 321 3.89 6.95 16.98
C GLN A 321 5.04 6.57 16.02
N ILE A 322 5.39 7.44 15.08
CA ILE A 322 6.52 7.24 14.17
C ILE A 322 7.85 7.22 14.93
N HIS A 323 7.99 8.03 15.98
CA HIS A 323 9.17 8.00 16.85
C HIS A 323 9.32 6.67 17.61
N GLU A 324 8.22 6.12 18.13
CA GLU A 324 8.25 4.78 18.72
C GLU A 324 8.60 3.70 17.69
N MET A 325 8.09 3.82 16.46
CA MET A 325 8.44 2.90 15.35
C MET A 325 9.93 3.04 14.97
N ASP A 326 10.50 4.22 15.02
CA ASP A 326 11.94 4.45 14.82
C ASP A 326 12.79 3.78 15.91
N ASN A 327 12.32 3.81 17.16
CA ASN A 327 12.95 3.09 18.27
C ASN A 327 12.85 1.56 18.08
N PHE A 328 11.73 1.04 17.56
CA PHE A 328 11.59 -0.37 17.18
C PHE A 328 12.58 -0.74 16.06
N VAL A 329 12.74 0.10 15.04
CA VAL A 329 13.74 -0.13 13.97
C VAL A 329 15.13 -0.25 14.56
N LYS A 330 15.49 0.63 15.51
CA LYS A 330 16.78 0.55 16.21
C LYS A 330 16.93 -0.75 16.98
N GLU A 331 15.93 -1.13 17.78
CA GLU A 331 15.95 -2.39 18.55
C GLU A 331 16.14 -3.60 17.63
N LEU A 332 15.40 -3.64 16.52
CA LEU A 332 15.49 -4.74 15.54
C LEU A 332 16.91 -4.81 14.93
N THR A 333 17.44 -3.69 14.46
CA THR A 333 18.79 -3.66 13.86
C THR A 333 19.88 -4.01 14.88
N ASP A 334 19.79 -3.53 16.13
CA ASP A 334 20.73 -3.90 17.20
C ASP A 334 20.68 -5.42 17.48
N ARG A 335 19.50 -6.04 17.44
CA ARG A 335 19.34 -7.50 17.66
C ARG A 335 19.85 -8.32 16.48
N LEU A 336 19.67 -7.83 15.25
CA LEU A 336 20.15 -8.50 14.05
C LEU A 336 21.65 -8.33 13.80
N GLU A 337 22.27 -7.27 14.31
CA GLU A 337 23.74 -7.07 14.25
C GLU A 337 24.49 -8.20 14.95
N ASP A 338 23.95 -8.70 16.07
CA ASP A 338 24.52 -9.80 16.83
C ASP A 338 23.95 -11.19 16.41
N TYR A 339 23.09 -11.26 15.38
CA TYR A 339 22.51 -12.51 14.92
C TYR A 339 23.58 -13.38 14.23
N PRO A 340 23.62 -14.72 14.49
CA PRO A 340 24.75 -15.57 14.06
C PRO A 340 24.80 -15.84 12.56
N GLU A 341 23.72 -15.58 11.83
CA GLU A 341 23.61 -15.80 10.38
C GLU A 341 23.58 -14.47 9.63
N ASP A 342 23.89 -14.56 8.34
CA ASP A 342 23.82 -13.41 7.44
C ASP A 342 22.37 -12.95 7.24
N VAL A 343 22.11 -11.66 7.38
CA VAL A 343 20.78 -11.05 7.25
C VAL A 343 20.83 -9.82 6.38
N VAL A 344 19.86 -9.72 5.47
CA VAL A 344 19.52 -8.51 4.73
C VAL A 344 18.13 -8.04 5.15
N LEU A 345 18.02 -6.81 5.65
CA LEU A 345 16.77 -6.19 6.10
C LEU A 345 16.40 -5.03 5.17
N VAL A 346 15.28 -5.15 4.48
CA VAL A 346 14.68 -4.11 3.63
C VAL A 346 13.53 -3.46 4.36
N MET A 347 13.66 -2.20 4.73
CA MET A 347 12.64 -1.43 5.47
C MET A 347 12.09 -0.31 4.61
N TYR A 348 10.78 -0.10 4.62
CA TYR A 348 10.13 0.98 3.88
C TYR A 348 8.74 1.31 4.44
N GLY A 349 8.31 2.56 4.26
CA GLY A 349 6.93 2.95 4.54
C GLY A 349 5.98 2.51 3.43
N ASP A 350 4.76 2.13 3.79
CA ASP A 350 3.77 1.62 2.80
C ASP A 350 2.98 2.74 2.10
N HIS A 351 2.74 3.85 2.75
CA HIS A 351 2.09 5.05 2.21
C HIS A 351 2.22 6.24 3.17
N LEU A 352 1.87 7.44 2.71
CA LEU A 352 1.78 8.62 3.57
C LEU A 352 0.59 8.51 4.54
N PRO A 353 0.65 9.19 5.71
CA PRO A 353 -0.42 9.18 6.68
C PRO A 353 -1.73 9.78 6.15
N THR A 354 -2.87 9.36 6.75
CA THR A 354 -4.21 9.86 6.41
C THR A 354 -4.44 11.27 6.95
N MET A 355 -3.61 12.22 6.53
CA MET A 355 -3.65 13.63 6.98
C MET A 355 -4.28 14.58 5.96
N GLY A 356 -4.64 14.07 4.77
CA GLY A 356 -5.18 14.89 3.68
C GLY A 356 -4.13 15.78 3.02
N LEU A 357 -2.87 15.34 3.00
CA LEU A 357 -1.76 16.06 2.36
C LEU A 357 -2.01 16.23 0.86
N THR A 358 -1.63 17.39 0.37
CA THR A 358 -1.57 17.72 -1.04
C THR A 358 -0.10 17.84 -1.49
N VAL A 359 0.15 17.89 -2.79
CA VAL A 359 1.51 18.06 -3.32
C VAL A 359 2.14 19.41 -2.91
N GLU A 360 1.33 20.39 -2.53
CA GLU A 360 1.82 21.68 -2.07
C GLU A 360 2.31 21.63 -0.61
N ASP A 361 1.85 20.67 0.17
CA ASP A 361 2.16 20.50 1.59
C ASP A 361 3.49 19.81 1.84
N VAL A 362 4.04 19.12 0.83
CA VAL A 362 5.29 18.36 0.97
C VAL A 362 6.42 18.96 0.14
N ASP A 363 7.61 19.05 0.72
CA ASP A 363 8.79 19.68 0.10
C ASP A 363 9.21 19.00 -1.21
N ASN A 364 9.15 17.69 -1.27
CA ASN A 364 9.48 16.89 -2.46
C ASN A 364 8.41 16.91 -3.56
N LYS A 365 7.23 17.52 -3.31
CA LYS A 365 6.08 17.58 -4.22
C LYS A 365 5.57 16.23 -4.69
N TYR A 366 5.77 15.17 -3.90
CA TYR A 366 5.43 13.80 -4.26
C TYR A 366 4.67 13.10 -3.13
N LEU A 367 3.44 12.65 -3.41
CA LEU A 367 2.60 11.95 -2.42
C LEU A 367 2.70 10.41 -2.50
N PHE A 368 3.13 9.87 -3.65
CA PHE A 368 3.19 8.43 -3.91
C PHE A 368 4.62 7.91 -3.75
N GLN A 369 5.27 8.31 -2.68
CA GLN A 369 6.59 7.79 -2.31
C GLN A 369 6.84 7.90 -0.82
N THR A 370 7.62 6.94 -0.32
CA THR A 370 8.15 6.87 1.04
C THR A 370 9.66 6.68 0.99
N GLN A 371 10.32 6.62 2.13
CA GLN A 371 11.73 6.28 2.18
C GLN A 371 11.92 4.77 2.34
N TYR A 372 13.07 4.25 1.86
CA TYR A 372 13.52 2.90 2.17
C TYR A 372 14.99 2.87 2.58
N VAL A 373 15.36 1.81 3.31
CA VAL A 373 16.73 1.46 3.67
C VAL A 373 16.91 -0.05 3.43
N ILE A 374 18.07 -0.43 2.89
CA ILE A 374 18.53 -1.82 2.86
C ILE A 374 19.72 -1.91 3.80
N TRP A 375 19.52 -2.58 4.92
CA TRP A 375 20.52 -2.81 5.96
C TRP A 375 20.98 -4.27 5.91
N ASP A 376 22.20 -4.55 6.32
CA ASP A 376 22.74 -5.89 6.48
C ASP A 376 23.74 -5.97 7.65
N ASN A 377 23.95 -7.16 8.21
CA ASN A 377 24.97 -7.45 9.21
C ASN A 377 26.28 -8.00 8.62
N MET A 378 26.40 -8.03 7.31
CA MET A 378 27.54 -8.59 6.56
C MET A 378 28.61 -7.55 6.24
N GLY A 379 28.29 -6.26 6.42
CA GLY A 379 29.16 -5.14 6.05
C GLY A 379 29.31 -4.97 4.53
N LEU A 380 28.25 -5.18 3.77
CA LEU A 380 28.22 -4.92 2.33
C LEU A 380 28.27 -3.41 2.06
N GLU A 381 29.13 -2.96 1.08
CA GLU A 381 29.25 -1.55 0.69
C GLU A 381 28.20 -1.14 -0.37
#